data_810c138455c78f9fcb5494ded1a805b6
#
_entry.id   810c138455c78f9fcb5494ded1a805b6
#
_cell.length_a   1.000
_cell.length_b   1.000
_cell.length_c   1.000
_cell.angle_alpha   90.00
_cell.angle_beta   90.00
_cell.angle_gamma   90.00
#
_symmetry.space_group_name_H-M   'P 1'
#
loop_
_entity.id
_entity.type
_entity.pdbx_description
1 polymer ?
#
loop_
_entity_poly.entity_id
_entity_poly.type
_entity_poly.pdbx_seq_one_letter_code
_entity_poly.pdbx_strand_id
1 'polypeptide(L)'
;LHEIDPNLVVRKGVEYRNNRTRMPLRCKACGYEYEITPHDVLHSRGCPNCHRACTSFLEQFIYHSFVRVLGESKVLSRDKTAIGAELDIYIPELKAAIEPGSWYWHKNLVARDRKKHRICNEKGIKLVTIYDHYDNETLPFDNCFVTDCDLAHVSNRNKLIDMTKRL
;
A
#
# COMPACT_ATOMS: atom_id res chain seq x y z
N LEU A 1 19.34 14.66 6.54
CA LEU A 1 18.16 14.60 5.68
C LEU A 1 18.51 14.13 4.29
N HIS A 2 19.51 14.70 3.64
CA HIS A 2 19.93 14.30 2.28
C HIS A 2 20.39 12.85 2.15
N GLU A 3 20.94 12.27 3.21
CA GLU A 3 21.32 10.85 3.24
C GLU A 3 20.10 9.90 3.36
N ILE A 4 18.97 10.43 3.88
CA ILE A 4 17.75 9.64 4.10
C ILE A 4 16.85 9.71 2.88
N ASP A 5 16.61 10.92 2.38
CA ASP A 5 15.85 11.18 1.15
C ASP A 5 16.37 12.49 0.52
N PRO A 6 17.02 12.41 -0.66
CA PRO A 6 17.57 13.58 -1.34
C PRO A 6 16.50 14.57 -1.83
N ASN A 7 15.25 14.14 -1.87
CA ASN A 7 14.13 14.99 -2.27
C ASN A 7 13.54 15.79 -1.11
N LEU A 8 13.91 15.53 0.14
CA LEU A 8 13.38 16.28 1.28
C LEU A 8 14.27 17.47 1.63
N VAL A 9 13.67 18.63 1.72
CA VAL A 9 14.34 19.87 2.16
C VAL A 9 13.59 20.50 3.31
N VAL A 10 14.38 20.97 4.31
CA VAL A 10 13.86 21.83 5.38
C VAL A 10 13.61 23.22 4.80
N ARG A 11 12.48 23.84 5.14
CA ARG A 11 12.24 25.24 4.75
C ARG A 11 13.29 26.17 5.35
N LYS A 12 13.65 27.21 4.56
CA LYS A 12 14.63 28.21 5.03
C LYS A 12 14.14 28.90 6.31
N GLY A 13 15.09 29.15 7.22
CA GLY A 13 14.82 29.87 8.48
C GLY A 13 14.31 28.97 9.62
N VAL A 14 14.28 27.66 9.45
CA VAL A 14 13.90 26.72 10.50
C VAL A 14 15.13 26.28 11.27
N GLU A 15 15.14 26.52 12.58
CA GLU A 15 16.18 26.03 13.48
C GLU A 15 15.82 24.66 14.04
N TYR A 16 16.79 23.76 14.01
CA TYR A 16 16.66 22.46 14.67
C TYR A 16 16.72 22.65 16.20
N ARG A 17 15.69 22.20 16.89
CA ARG A 17 15.63 22.25 18.37
C ARG A 17 15.95 20.90 19.01
N ASN A 18 15.23 19.86 18.59
CA ASN A 18 15.42 18.48 19.06
C ASN A 18 14.74 17.50 18.11
N ASN A 19 14.90 16.20 18.34
CA ASN A 19 14.37 15.15 17.47
C ASN A 19 12.83 14.95 17.56
N ARG A 20 12.14 15.61 18.50
CA ARG A 20 10.69 15.50 18.71
C ARG A 20 9.92 16.76 18.32
N THR A 21 10.59 17.86 18.04
CA THR A 21 9.95 19.09 17.57
C THR A 21 9.65 18.97 16.08
N ARG A 22 8.40 19.19 15.70
CA ARG A 22 8.01 19.19 14.27
C ARG A 22 8.70 20.32 13.52
N MET A 23 9.14 20.04 12.33
CA MET A 23 9.74 21.01 11.42
C MET A 23 9.11 20.91 10.03
N PRO A 24 8.93 22.05 9.34
CA PRO A 24 8.33 22.07 8.02
C PRO A 24 9.33 21.56 6.98
N LEU A 25 8.89 20.57 6.21
CA LEU A 25 9.60 20.01 5.07
C LEU A 25 8.87 20.30 3.78
N ARG A 26 9.61 20.35 2.69
CA ARG A 26 9.09 20.35 1.32
C ARG A 26 9.73 19.22 0.52
N CYS A 27 8.90 18.50 -0.22
CA CYS A 27 9.39 17.52 -1.19
C CYS A 27 9.72 18.21 -2.52
N LYS A 28 10.94 18.07 -3.03
CA LYS A 28 11.36 18.60 -4.33
C LYS A 28 10.65 17.91 -5.49
N ALA A 29 10.36 16.61 -5.35
CA ALA A 29 9.79 15.82 -6.44
C ALA A 29 8.32 16.19 -6.74
N CYS A 30 7.50 16.47 -5.71
CA CYS A 30 6.06 16.76 -5.90
C CYS A 30 5.63 18.12 -5.36
N GLY A 31 6.52 18.89 -4.73
CA GLY A 31 6.21 20.20 -4.14
C GLY A 31 5.42 20.14 -2.82
N TYR A 32 5.02 18.95 -2.35
CA TYR A 32 4.21 18.81 -1.13
C TYR A 32 4.94 19.31 0.11
N GLU A 33 4.24 20.15 0.87
CA GLU A 33 4.74 20.72 2.13
C GLU A 33 4.00 20.10 3.31
N TYR A 34 4.74 19.70 4.35
CA TYR A 34 4.20 19.05 5.55
C TYR A 34 5.13 19.23 6.75
N GLU A 35 4.62 18.99 7.93
CA GLU A 35 5.39 19.05 9.17
C GLU A 35 5.59 17.64 9.75
N ILE A 36 6.82 17.34 10.13
CA ILE A 36 7.21 16.05 10.69
C ILE A 36 8.35 16.23 11.71
N THR A 37 8.46 15.33 12.68
CA THR A 37 9.59 15.33 13.59
C THR A 37 10.84 14.73 12.94
N PRO A 38 12.05 15.15 13.30
CA PRO A 38 13.28 14.49 12.85
C PRO A 38 13.31 12.99 13.17
N HIS A 39 12.77 12.59 14.32
CA HIS A 39 12.60 11.18 14.68
C HIS A 39 11.77 10.42 13.64
N ASP A 40 10.62 10.97 13.26
CA ASP A 40 9.73 10.30 12.30
C ASP A 40 10.31 10.29 10.88
N VAL A 41 11.09 11.32 10.50
CA VAL A 41 11.83 11.32 9.21
C VAL A 41 12.82 10.15 9.13
N LEU A 42 13.54 9.85 10.23
CA LEU A 42 14.45 8.71 10.27
C LEU A 42 13.76 7.35 10.09
N HIS A 43 12.50 7.26 10.52
CA HIS A 43 11.69 6.03 10.46
C HIS A 43 10.65 6.06 9.33
N SER A 44 10.46 7.21 8.65
CA SER A 44 9.56 7.34 7.52
C SER A 44 10.23 6.93 6.22
N ARG A 45 9.40 6.65 5.23
CA ARG A 45 9.86 6.33 3.87
C ARG A 45 9.88 7.57 2.95
N GLY A 46 10.16 8.76 3.50
CA GLY A 46 10.24 9.98 2.73
C GLY A 46 8.92 10.77 2.66
N CYS A 47 8.66 11.44 1.55
CA CYS A 47 7.48 12.28 1.37
C CYS A 47 6.17 11.47 1.39
N PRO A 48 5.18 11.80 2.25
CA PRO A 48 3.93 11.05 2.32
C PRO A 48 3.07 11.15 1.05
N ASN A 49 3.32 12.12 0.19
CA ASN A 49 2.63 12.26 -1.08
C ASN A 49 3.30 11.44 -2.21
N CYS A 50 4.64 11.36 -2.22
CA CYS A 50 5.39 10.55 -3.18
C CYS A 50 5.50 9.09 -2.75
N HIS A 51 5.88 8.90 -1.49
CA HIS A 51 5.92 7.60 -0.86
C HIS A 51 4.62 7.46 -0.09
N ARG A 52 3.64 6.83 -0.68
CA ARG A 52 2.38 6.49 -0.01
C ARG A 52 2.74 5.59 1.16
N ALA A 53 3.08 6.22 2.30
CA ALA A 53 3.39 5.53 3.54
C ALA A 53 2.23 4.61 3.88
N CYS A 54 2.54 3.41 4.39
CA CYS A 54 1.60 2.39 4.82
C CYS A 54 1.08 1.41 3.75
N THR A 55 1.78 1.23 2.64
CA THR A 55 1.53 0.07 1.80
C THR A 55 2.29 -1.14 2.35
N SER A 56 1.61 -2.28 2.48
CA SER A 56 2.24 -3.51 2.94
C SER A 56 3.20 -4.05 1.87
N PHE A 57 4.15 -4.91 2.29
CA PHE A 57 5.00 -5.62 1.32
C PHE A 57 4.16 -6.40 0.31
N LEU A 58 3.11 -7.08 0.76
CA LEU A 58 2.21 -7.86 -0.09
C LEU A 58 1.53 -6.97 -1.14
N GLU A 59 1.04 -5.79 -0.73
CA GLU A 59 0.42 -4.82 -1.65
C GLU A 59 1.41 -4.36 -2.72
N GLN A 60 2.63 -3.95 -2.31
CA GLN A 60 3.66 -3.51 -3.25
C GLN A 60 4.09 -4.64 -4.20
N PHE A 61 4.27 -5.84 -3.67
CA PHE A 61 4.64 -7.00 -4.45
C PHE A 61 3.60 -7.32 -5.53
N ILE A 62 2.31 -7.36 -5.17
CA ILE A 62 1.23 -7.63 -6.11
C ILE A 62 1.09 -6.49 -7.12
N TYR A 63 1.12 -5.23 -6.67
CA TYR A 63 1.08 -4.07 -7.55
C TYR A 63 2.17 -4.12 -8.63
N HIS A 64 3.43 -4.26 -8.23
CA HIS A 64 4.53 -4.30 -9.19
C HIS A 64 4.52 -5.54 -10.09
N SER A 65 3.97 -6.65 -9.62
CA SER A 65 3.78 -7.84 -10.45
C SER A 65 2.79 -7.58 -11.59
N PHE A 66 1.67 -6.92 -11.32
CA PHE A 66 0.72 -6.52 -12.35
C PHE A 66 1.26 -5.43 -13.27
N VAL A 67 1.96 -4.43 -12.73
CA VAL A 67 2.63 -3.40 -13.53
C VAL A 67 3.62 -4.01 -14.52
N ARG A 68 4.38 -5.01 -14.10
CA ARG A 68 5.33 -5.72 -14.96
C ARG A 68 4.66 -6.45 -16.14
N VAL A 69 3.49 -7.03 -15.90
CA VAL A 69 2.76 -7.80 -16.92
C VAL A 69 1.91 -6.92 -17.84
N LEU A 70 1.22 -5.92 -17.26
CA LEU A 70 0.22 -5.13 -17.97
C LEU A 70 0.71 -3.74 -18.40
N GLY A 71 1.76 -3.24 -17.77
CA GLY A 71 2.24 -1.86 -17.90
C GLY A 71 1.68 -0.93 -16.82
N GLU A 72 2.49 0.07 -16.42
CA GLU A 72 2.19 0.98 -15.31
C GLU A 72 0.90 1.80 -15.53
N SER A 73 0.63 2.21 -16.76
CA SER A 73 -0.55 3.01 -17.11
C SER A 73 -1.88 2.28 -16.93
N LYS A 74 -1.87 0.94 -16.82
CA LYS A 74 -3.06 0.09 -16.72
C LYS A 74 -3.39 -0.35 -15.31
N VAL A 75 -2.49 -0.13 -14.36
CA VAL A 75 -2.64 -0.57 -12.96
C VAL A 75 -2.70 0.66 -12.07
N LEU A 76 -3.85 0.91 -11.48
CA LEU A 76 -4.07 2.04 -10.59
C LEU A 76 -3.84 1.61 -9.14
N SER A 77 -3.03 2.36 -8.40
CA SER A 77 -2.82 2.17 -6.99
C SER A 77 -3.70 3.14 -6.20
N ARG A 78 -4.40 2.63 -5.19
CA ARG A 78 -5.23 3.40 -4.25
C ARG A 78 -6.28 4.27 -4.95
N ASP A 79 -6.94 3.69 -5.95
CA ASP A 79 -7.99 4.37 -6.70
C ASP A 79 -9.24 4.58 -5.84
N LYS A 80 -9.81 5.79 -5.89
CA LYS A 80 -11.05 6.15 -5.20
C LYS A 80 -12.19 6.50 -6.16
N THR A 81 -11.90 6.56 -7.44
CA THR A 81 -12.85 7.04 -8.44
C THR A 81 -13.84 5.96 -8.87
N ALA A 82 -13.38 4.71 -8.90
CA ALA A 82 -14.18 3.59 -9.37
C ALA A 82 -15.43 3.32 -8.52
N ILE A 83 -15.27 3.31 -7.19
CA ILE A 83 -16.36 2.96 -6.26
C ILE A 83 -16.69 4.03 -5.21
N GLY A 84 -15.97 5.16 -5.20
CA GLY A 84 -16.09 6.18 -4.15
C GLY A 84 -15.42 5.80 -2.82
N ALA A 85 -14.74 4.65 -2.78
CA ALA A 85 -13.90 4.18 -1.68
C ALA A 85 -12.55 3.73 -2.25
N GLU A 86 -11.51 3.70 -1.41
CA GLU A 86 -10.17 3.31 -1.87
C GLU A 86 -10.13 1.83 -2.26
N LEU A 87 -9.62 1.56 -3.46
CA LEU A 87 -9.20 0.24 -3.93
C LEU A 87 -7.67 0.22 -3.96
N ASP A 88 -7.04 -0.71 -3.26
CA ASP A 88 -5.58 -0.74 -3.12
C ASP A 88 -4.90 -0.92 -4.48
N ILE A 89 -5.38 -1.87 -5.27
CA ILE A 89 -4.93 -2.10 -6.66
C ILE A 89 -6.18 -2.22 -7.53
N TYR A 90 -6.28 -1.42 -8.58
CA TYR A 90 -7.40 -1.49 -9.53
C TYR A 90 -6.89 -1.57 -10.97
N ILE A 91 -7.47 -2.48 -11.75
CA ILE A 91 -7.16 -2.73 -13.16
C ILE A 91 -8.42 -2.50 -13.98
N PRO A 92 -8.64 -1.28 -14.49
CA PRO A 92 -9.89 -0.88 -15.17
C PRO A 92 -10.24 -1.75 -16.35
N GLU A 93 -9.26 -2.10 -17.20
CA GLU A 93 -9.47 -2.92 -18.40
C GLU A 93 -10.04 -4.32 -18.08
N LEU A 94 -9.65 -4.88 -16.95
CA LEU A 94 -10.11 -6.18 -16.47
C LEU A 94 -11.34 -6.08 -15.57
N LYS A 95 -11.77 -4.86 -15.21
CA LYS A 95 -12.78 -4.63 -14.16
C LYS A 95 -12.47 -5.45 -12.89
N ALA A 96 -11.22 -5.45 -12.49
CA ALA A 96 -10.75 -6.23 -11.36
C ALA A 96 -10.01 -5.34 -10.35
N ALA A 97 -10.21 -5.60 -9.08
CA ALA A 97 -9.49 -4.96 -7.99
C ALA A 97 -8.94 -6.00 -7.02
N ILE A 98 -7.81 -5.69 -6.39
CA ILE A 98 -7.16 -6.56 -5.43
C ILE A 98 -6.93 -5.77 -4.14
N GLU A 99 -7.30 -6.37 -3.01
CA GLU A 99 -7.11 -5.85 -1.65
C GLU A 99 -6.20 -6.82 -0.87
N PRO A 100 -4.89 -6.61 -0.90
CA PRO A 100 -3.98 -7.37 -0.07
C PRO A 100 -4.00 -6.85 1.36
N GLY A 101 -4.11 -7.74 2.33
CA GLY A 101 -4.17 -7.31 3.73
C GLY A 101 -3.61 -8.33 4.71
N SER A 102 -3.27 -7.85 5.90
CA SER A 102 -2.98 -8.71 7.02
C SER A 102 -4.26 -9.01 7.80
N TRP A 103 -4.56 -10.29 7.98
CA TRP A 103 -5.73 -10.74 8.75
C TRP A 103 -5.74 -10.15 10.17
N TYR A 104 -4.59 -9.98 10.78
CA TYR A 104 -4.47 -9.37 12.10
C TYR A 104 -5.20 -8.01 12.19
N TRP A 105 -5.10 -7.18 11.15
CA TRP A 105 -5.77 -5.89 11.10
C TRP A 105 -7.20 -5.95 10.57
N HIS A 106 -7.51 -6.93 9.71
CA HIS A 106 -8.80 -7.04 9.02
C HIS A 106 -9.86 -7.82 9.80
N LYS A 107 -9.49 -8.66 10.78
CA LYS A 107 -10.44 -9.51 11.53
C LYS A 107 -11.62 -8.75 12.15
N ASN A 108 -11.41 -7.50 12.55
CA ASN A 108 -12.47 -6.63 13.11
C ASN A 108 -13.15 -5.75 12.04
N LEU A 109 -12.75 -5.83 10.78
CA LEU A 109 -13.21 -4.98 9.68
C LEU A 109 -13.98 -5.77 8.60
N VAL A 110 -14.25 -7.04 8.82
CA VAL A 110 -14.94 -7.94 7.86
C VAL A 110 -16.26 -7.38 7.35
N ALA A 111 -17.04 -6.71 8.21
CA ALA A 111 -18.31 -6.09 7.79
C ALA A 111 -18.10 -4.94 6.79
N ARG A 112 -17.05 -4.13 7.00
CA ARG A 112 -16.65 -3.05 6.09
C ARG A 112 -16.16 -3.63 4.75
N ASP A 113 -15.33 -4.65 4.81
CA ASP A 113 -14.76 -5.29 3.63
C ASP A 113 -15.87 -6.00 2.81
N ARG A 114 -16.83 -6.64 3.49
CA ARG A 114 -18.04 -7.20 2.84
C ARG A 114 -18.88 -6.12 2.13
N LYS A 115 -19.02 -4.94 2.73
CA LYS A 115 -19.70 -3.80 2.08
C LYS A 115 -18.94 -3.36 0.82
N LYS A 116 -17.60 -3.31 0.86
CA LYS A 116 -16.75 -2.98 -0.29
C LYS A 116 -16.92 -4.00 -1.41
N HIS A 117 -16.90 -5.30 -1.10
CA HIS A 117 -17.19 -6.39 -2.07
C HIS A 117 -18.54 -6.21 -2.75
N ARG A 118 -19.60 -5.89 -1.98
CA ARG A 118 -20.93 -5.66 -2.53
C ARG A 118 -20.95 -4.47 -3.50
N ILE A 119 -20.37 -3.33 -3.12
CA ILE A 119 -20.30 -2.13 -3.99
C ILE A 119 -19.53 -2.43 -5.28
N CYS A 120 -18.43 -3.16 -5.21
CA CYS A 120 -17.67 -3.57 -6.38
C CYS A 120 -18.54 -4.45 -7.29
N ASN A 121 -19.23 -5.42 -6.74
CA ASN A 121 -20.09 -6.34 -7.47
C ASN A 121 -21.24 -5.61 -8.19
N GLU A 122 -21.90 -4.66 -7.52
CA GLU A 122 -22.94 -3.80 -8.10
C GLU A 122 -22.43 -2.97 -9.29
N LYS A 123 -21.14 -2.63 -9.29
CA LYS A 123 -20.47 -1.91 -10.39
C LYS A 123 -19.79 -2.83 -11.43
N GLY A 124 -19.97 -4.13 -11.31
CA GLY A 124 -19.37 -5.12 -12.20
C GLY A 124 -17.85 -5.23 -12.06
N ILE A 125 -17.30 -4.84 -10.90
CA ILE A 125 -15.88 -4.96 -10.59
C ILE A 125 -15.67 -6.20 -9.71
N LYS A 126 -14.82 -7.13 -10.16
CA LYS A 126 -14.43 -8.29 -9.38
C LYS A 126 -13.39 -7.89 -8.35
N LEU A 127 -13.79 -7.81 -7.08
CA LEU A 127 -12.85 -7.57 -5.98
C LEU A 127 -12.30 -8.90 -5.46
N VAL A 128 -10.98 -8.99 -5.36
CA VAL A 128 -10.24 -10.12 -4.79
C VAL A 128 -9.54 -9.66 -3.51
N THR A 129 -9.81 -10.33 -2.41
CA THR A 129 -9.09 -10.09 -1.15
C THR A 129 -8.04 -11.17 -0.94
N ILE A 130 -6.84 -10.77 -0.55
CA ILE A 130 -5.72 -11.68 -0.28
C ILE A 130 -5.20 -11.43 1.12
N TYR A 131 -5.39 -12.38 2.03
CA TYR A 131 -4.84 -12.30 3.38
C TYR A 131 -3.49 -13.02 3.50
N ASP A 132 -2.60 -12.50 4.35
CA ASP A 132 -1.32 -13.12 4.70
C ASP A 132 -1.52 -14.45 5.44
N HIS A 133 -2.52 -14.52 6.30
CA HIS A 133 -2.97 -15.73 7.01
C HIS A 133 -4.46 -15.60 7.34
N TYR A 134 -5.08 -16.66 7.85
CA TYR A 134 -6.49 -16.66 8.25
C TYR A 134 -6.75 -17.69 9.33
N ASP A 135 -7.43 -17.30 10.42
CA ASP A 135 -7.58 -18.13 11.63
C ASP A 135 -8.88 -18.93 11.66
N ASN A 136 -9.83 -18.67 10.74
CA ASN A 136 -11.14 -19.32 10.76
C ASN A 136 -11.25 -20.38 9.65
N GLU A 137 -12.14 -21.35 9.83
CA GLU A 137 -12.36 -22.42 8.86
C GLU A 137 -12.98 -21.94 7.52
N THR A 138 -13.82 -20.91 7.57
CA THR A 138 -14.57 -20.43 6.40
C THR A 138 -14.14 -19.01 6.03
N LEU A 139 -13.70 -18.84 4.78
CA LEU A 139 -13.33 -17.53 4.25
C LEU A 139 -14.52 -16.55 4.23
N PRO A 140 -14.30 -15.25 4.47
CA PRO A 140 -15.38 -14.28 4.64
C PRO A 140 -16.09 -13.90 3.34
N PHE A 141 -15.49 -14.18 2.17
CA PHE A 141 -15.98 -13.84 0.82
C PHE A 141 -15.61 -14.92 -0.19
N ASP A 142 -16.38 -15.03 -1.28
CA ASP A 142 -16.14 -16.00 -2.37
C ASP A 142 -14.81 -15.77 -3.11
N ASN A 143 -14.39 -14.50 -3.25
CA ASN A 143 -13.14 -14.11 -3.89
C ASN A 143 -12.07 -13.76 -2.83
N CYS A 144 -11.93 -14.58 -1.82
CA CYS A 144 -10.92 -14.43 -0.77
C CYS A 144 -9.89 -15.56 -0.89
N PHE A 145 -8.62 -15.20 -0.79
CA PHE A 145 -7.50 -16.12 -0.83
C PHE A 145 -6.60 -15.88 0.37
N VAL A 146 -5.92 -16.93 0.80
CA VAL A 146 -4.91 -16.87 1.87
C VAL A 146 -3.57 -17.30 1.29
N THR A 147 -2.53 -16.55 1.59
CA THR A 147 -1.18 -16.95 1.24
C THR A 147 -0.63 -17.85 2.34
N ASP A 148 -0.05 -18.99 1.98
CA ASP A 148 0.67 -19.85 2.95
C ASP A 148 2.06 -19.31 3.29
N CYS A 149 2.27 -18.02 3.11
CA CYS A 149 3.56 -17.37 3.24
C CYS A 149 3.55 -16.37 4.39
N ASP A 150 4.22 -16.70 5.48
CA ASP A 150 4.49 -15.73 6.54
C ASP A 150 5.42 -14.63 6.03
N LEU A 151 4.83 -13.50 5.65
CA LEU A 151 5.53 -12.33 5.11
C LEU A 151 6.21 -11.46 6.19
N ALA A 152 6.10 -11.81 7.45
CA ALA A 152 6.90 -11.18 8.51
C ALA A 152 8.38 -11.53 8.34
N HIS A 153 8.69 -12.74 7.86
CA HIS A 153 10.06 -13.18 7.62
C HIS A 153 10.62 -12.70 6.28
N VAL A 154 11.79 -12.03 6.33
CA VAL A 154 12.49 -11.50 5.14
C VAL A 154 12.84 -12.59 4.12
N SER A 155 13.18 -13.81 4.61
CA SER A 155 13.48 -14.96 3.74
C SER A 155 12.29 -15.34 2.83
N ASN A 156 11.07 -15.26 3.33
CA ASN A 156 9.86 -15.56 2.55
C ASN A 156 9.58 -14.47 1.51
N ARG A 157 9.80 -13.20 1.87
CA ARG A 157 9.72 -12.08 0.91
C ARG A 157 10.71 -12.23 -0.23
N ASN A 158 11.95 -12.64 0.07
CA ASN A 158 12.97 -12.87 -0.95
C ASN A 158 12.60 -14.04 -1.87
N LYS A 159 12.02 -15.12 -1.35
CA LYS A 159 11.51 -16.22 -2.17
C LYS A 159 10.44 -15.76 -3.16
N LEU A 160 9.47 -14.94 -2.74
CA LEU A 160 8.46 -14.39 -3.64
C LEU A 160 9.08 -13.52 -4.73
N ILE A 161 10.03 -12.64 -4.38
CA ILE A 161 10.75 -11.80 -5.34
C ILE A 161 11.51 -12.66 -6.35
N ASP A 162 12.17 -13.72 -5.92
CA ASP A 162 12.94 -14.60 -6.80
C ASP A 162 12.03 -15.44 -7.72
N MET A 163 10.84 -15.84 -7.23
CA MET A 163 9.84 -16.50 -8.09
C MET A 163 9.35 -15.60 -9.21
N THR A 164 9.11 -14.32 -8.94
CA THR A 164 8.65 -13.37 -9.97
C THR A 164 9.73 -12.98 -10.98
N LYS A 165 11.01 -13.10 -10.64
CA LYS A 165 12.11 -12.88 -11.60
C LYS A 165 12.22 -13.99 -12.63
N ARG A 166 11.64 -15.17 -12.36
CA ARG A 166 11.69 -16.35 -13.24
C ARG A 166 10.49 -16.44 -14.19
N LEU A 167 9.47 -15.60 -13.99
CA LEU A 167 8.33 -15.44 -14.89
C LEU A 167 8.57 -14.30 -15.88
#